data_9f31a77370a0677d763b9a121480f9e1
#
_entry.id   9f31a77370a0677d763b9a121480f9e1
#
_cell.length_a   1.000
_cell.length_b   1.000
_cell.length_c   1.000
_cell.angle_alpha   90.00
_cell.angle_beta   90.00
_cell.angle_gamma   90.00
#
_symmetry.space_group_name_H-M   'P 1'
#
loop_
_entity.id
_entity.type
_entity.pdbx_description
1 polymer ?
#
loop_
_entity_poly.entity_id
_entity_poly.type
_entity_poly.pdbx_seq_one_letter_code
_entity_poly.pdbx_strand_id
1 'polypeptide(L)'
;MRLKDKLGGKVTIISMGPMQTREAIKKAMSFGADRAILLSDRHFGGSDSLATAYILSTALKKVNETEPIDLVLAGKEAIDGDTAQTGPGIAQRLGFPQLTYVIRVREMTESNITVERKTEAGRQVVEAQLPALITVEKELNEVRYASLPDLMKAAQYIPDIWDSNSLIFDATQMGLKGSPTSVSRIFAPLG
;
A
#
# COMPACT_ATOMS: atom_id res chain seq x y z
N MET A 1 0.48 5.09 -11.63
CA MET A 1 0.76 5.17 -13.07
C MET A 1 0.52 6.56 -13.65
N ARG A 2 -0.66 7.18 -13.56
CA ARG A 2 -0.91 8.53 -14.14
C ARG A 2 0.06 9.62 -13.63
N LEU A 3 0.47 9.57 -12.36
CA LEU A 3 1.50 10.49 -11.85
C LEU A 3 2.86 10.21 -12.48
N LYS A 4 3.26 8.93 -12.58
CA LYS A 4 4.46 8.52 -13.28
C LYS A 4 4.48 8.99 -14.74
N ASP A 5 3.36 8.86 -15.45
CA ASP A 5 3.24 9.28 -16.85
C ASP A 5 3.43 10.81 -17.02
N LYS A 6 3.06 11.60 -16.00
CA LYS A 6 3.12 13.06 -16.03
C LYS A 6 4.44 13.64 -15.51
N LEU A 7 4.96 13.04 -14.43
CA LEU A 7 6.07 13.59 -13.66
C LEU A 7 7.35 12.77 -13.80
N GLY A 8 7.27 11.60 -14.43
CA GLY A 8 8.34 10.61 -14.42
C GLY A 8 8.38 9.83 -13.10
N GLY A 9 9.55 9.25 -12.81
CA GLY A 9 9.77 8.48 -11.59
C GLY A 9 9.49 7.00 -11.71
N LYS A 10 9.59 6.28 -10.60
CA LYS A 10 9.39 4.84 -10.49
C LYS A 10 8.18 4.51 -9.63
N VAL A 11 7.53 3.40 -9.91
CA VAL A 11 6.44 2.85 -9.11
C VAL A 11 6.82 1.47 -8.60
N THR A 12 7.00 1.34 -7.31
CA THR A 12 7.25 0.08 -6.61
C THR A 12 5.98 -0.38 -5.91
N ILE A 13 5.55 -1.61 -6.17
CA ILE A 13 4.42 -2.25 -5.51
C ILE A 13 4.94 -3.01 -4.31
N ILE A 14 4.33 -2.80 -3.14
CA ILE A 14 4.61 -3.59 -1.94
C ILE A 14 3.29 -4.22 -1.50
N SER A 15 3.30 -5.54 -1.31
CA SER A 15 2.14 -6.27 -0.81
C SER A 15 2.58 -7.28 0.25
N MET A 16 1.75 -7.50 1.25
CA MET A 16 1.93 -8.55 2.25
C MET A 16 0.86 -9.62 2.06
N GLY A 17 1.28 -10.87 2.01
CA GLY A 17 0.34 -11.97 1.86
C GLY A 17 1.02 -13.31 1.54
N PRO A 18 0.22 -14.36 1.38
CA PRO A 18 0.73 -15.66 0.99
C PRO A 18 1.26 -15.64 -0.47
N MET A 19 1.95 -16.71 -0.87
CA MET A 19 2.57 -16.80 -2.19
C MET A 19 1.60 -16.63 -3.37
N GLN A 20 0.32 -16.93 -3.18
CA GLN A 20 -0.76 -16.70 -4.16
C GLN A 20 -0.94 -15.23 -4.53
N THR A 21 -0.54 -14.30 -3.65
CA THR A 21 -0.56 -12.85 -3.90
C THR A 21 0.28 -12.44 -5.12
N ARG A 22 1.19 -13.30 -5.59
CA ARG A 22 1.95 -13.10 -6.84
C ARG A 22 1.04 -12.82 -8.04
N GLU A 23 -0.11 -13.46 -8.13
CA GLU A 23 -1.02 -13.26 -9.26
C GLU A 23 -1.64 -11.85 -9.26
N ALA A 24 -1.99 -11.33 -8.08
CA ALA A 24 -2.43 -9.94 -7.94
C ALA A 24 -1.30 -8.95 -8.28
N ILE A 25 -0.07 -9.25 -7.86
CA ILE A 25 1.11 -8.45 -8.19
C ILE A 25 1.35 -8.42 -9.70
N LYS A 26 1.31 -9.56 -10.39
CA LYS A 26 1.45 -9.63 -11.86
C LYS A 26 0.41 -8.74 -12.56
N LYS A 27 -0.84 -8.81 -12.10
CA LYS A 27 -1.90 -7.93 -12.63
C LYS A 27 -1.55 -6.45 -12.42
N ALA A 28 -1.06 -6.08 -11.24
CA ALA A 28 -0.67 -4.70 -10.96
C ALA A 28 0.57 -4.26 -11.79
N MET A 29 1.54 -5.16 -12.01
CA MET A 29 2.69 -4.94 -12.90
C MET A 29 2.27 -4.69 -14.34
N SER A 30 1.22 -5.35 -14.84
CA SER A 30 0.74 -5.14 -16.20
C SER A 30 0.21 -3.73 -16.48
N PHE A 31 -0.04 -2.94 -15.45
CA PHE A 31 -0.42 -1.53 -15.58
C PHE A 31 0.78 -0.58 -15.67
N GLY A 32 2.02 -1.09 -15.67
CA GLY A 32 3.24 -0.30 -15.89
C GLY A 32 4.03 0.04 -14.63
N ALA A 33 3.90 -0.73 -13.54
CA ALA A 33 4.80 -0.64 -12.40
C ALA A 33 6.21 -1.14 -12.77
N ASP A 34 7.22 -0.66 -12.05
CA ASP A 34 8.64 -0.94 -12.34
C ASP A 34 9.19 -2.07 -11.50
N ARG A 35 8.73 -2.18 -10.26
CA ARG A 35 9.21 -3.17 -9.30
C ARG A 35 8.07 -3.65 -8.41
N ALA A 36 8.16 -4.87 -7.91
CA ALA A 36 7.25 -5.36 -6.89
C ALA A 36 7.98 -6.19 -5.83
N ILE A 37 7.56 -6.01 -4.59
CA ILE A 37 8.05 -6.70 -3.40
C ILE A 37 6.86 -7.39 -2.75
N LEU A 38 6.98 -8.69 -2.52
CA LEU A 38 6.03 -9.49 -1.76
C LEU A 38 6.61 -9.83 -0.39
N LEU A 39 5.99 -9.31 0.65
CA LEU A 39 6.28 -9.69 2.03
C LEU A 39 5.50 -10.98 2.34
N SER A 40 6.23 -12.10 2.41
CA SER A 40 5.59 -13.40 2.59
C SER A 40 6.36 -14.27 3.57
N ASP A 41 5.78 -14.47 4.75
CA ASP A 41 6.30 -15.33 5.80
C ASP A 41 5.14 -15.86 6.67
N ARG A 42 5.31 -17.03 7.25
CA ARG A 42 4.36 -17.57 8.22
C ARG A 42 4.25 -16.71 9.47
N HIS A 43 5.32 -16.05 9.87
CA HIS A 43 5.36 -15.12 11.02
C HIS A 43 4.51 -13.86 10.80
N PHE A 44 4.16 -13.52 9.56
CA PHE A 44 3.27 -12.40 9.26
C PHE A 44 1.79 -12.81 9.32
N GLY A 45 1.51 -14.12 9.38
CA GLY A 45 0.14 -14.64 9.43
C GLY A 45 -0.60 -14.21 10.70
N GLY A 46 -1.88 -13.87 10.55
CA GLY A 46 -2.73 -13.40 11.63
C GLY A 46 -2.47 -11.97 12.10
N SER A 47 -1.68 -11.20 11.33
CA SER A 47 -1.49 -9.77 11.60
C SER A 47 -2.78 -9.00 11.45
N ASP A 48 -3.15 -8.22 12.47
CA ASP A 48 -4.19 -7.21 12.36
C ASP A 48 -3.66 -5.93 11.66
N SER A 49 -4.46 -4.86 11.63
CA SER A 49 -4.06 -3.60 10.98
C SER A 49 -2.82 -2.96 11.61
N LEU A 50 -2.61 -3.11 12.93
CA LEU A 50 -1.44 -2.56 13.62
C LEU A 50 -0.16 -3.30 13.25
N ALA A 51 -0.17 -4.64 13.33
CA ALA A 51 0.96 -5.49 12.97
C ALA A 51 1.25 -5.40 11.46
N THR A 52 0.21 -5.34 10.61
CA THR A 52 0.33 -5.13 9.16
C THR A 52 1.01 -3.80 8.85
N ALA A 53 0.59 -2.71 9.51
CA ALA A 53 1.22 -1.40 9.32
C ALA A 53 2.69 -1.40 9.76
N TYR A 54 3.03 -2.14 10.83
CA TYR A 54 4.42 -2.31 11.26
C TYR A 54 5.28 -2.99 10.19
N ILE A 55 4.82 -4.13 9.69
CA ILE A 55 5.56 -4.92 8.69
C ILE A 55 5.76 -4.10 7.39
N LEU A 56 4.68 -3.49 6.88
CA LEU A 56 4.72 -2.67 5.68
C LEU A 56 5.61 -1.44 5.84
N SER A 57 5.53 -0.74 6.98
CA SER A 57 6.39 0.43 7.23
C SER A 57 7.87 0.07 7.35
N THR A 58 8.18 -1.11 7.90
CA THR A 58 9.57 -1.61 7.97
C THR A 58 10.12 -1.88 6.56
N ALA A 59 9.31 -2.50 5.70
CA ALA A 59 9.69 -2.71 4.30
C ALA A 59 9.86 -1.37 3.54
N LEU A 60 8.95 -0.43 3.75
CA LEU A 60 9.04 0.92 3.14
C LEU A 60 10.29 1.67 3.60
N LYS A 61 10.66 1.60 4.89
CA LYS A 61 11.91 2.17 5.38
C LYS A 61 13.12 1.59 4.66
N LYS A 62 13.13 0.28 4.46
CA LYS A 62 14.22 -0.41 3.73
C LYS A 62 14.30 0.01 2.26
N VAL A 63 13.17 0.16 1.59
CA VAL A 63 13.14 0.70 0.22
C VAL A 63 13.67 2.13 0.21
N ASN A 64 13.24 2.96 1.14
CA ASN A 64 13.61 4.38 1.23
C ASN A 64 15.11 4.62 1.47
N GLU A 65 15.84 3.63 2.02
CA GLU A 65 17.31 3.71 2.17
C GLU A 65 18.05 3.74 0.83
N THR A 66 17.50 3.11 -0.20
CA THR A 66 18.13 2.97 -1.53
C THR A 66 17.41 3.73 -2.63
N GLU A 67 16.10 3.87 -2.51
CA GLU A 67 15.22 4.55 -3.46
C GLU A 67 14.31 5.50 -2.65
N PRO A 68 14.65 6.81 -2.56
CA PRO A 68 13.84 7.78 -1.83
C PRO A 68 12.37 7.74 -2.26
N ILE A 69 11.48 7.72 -1.28
CA ILE A 69 10.03 7.64 -1.50
C ILE A 69 9.42 9.03 -1.34
N ASP A 70 8.85 9.56 -2.42
CA ASP A 70 8.12 10.83 -2.38
C ASP A 70 6.67 10.63 -1.96
N LEU A 71 6.02 9.54 -2.41
CA LEU A 71 4.61 9.31 -2.16
C LEU A 71 4.30 7.84 -1.94
N VAL A 72 3.60 7.54 -0.85
CA VAL A 72 3.01 6.24 -0.59
C VAL A 72 1.52 6.29 -0.89
N LEU A 73 1.04 5.38 -1.76
CA LEU A 73 -0.39 5.21 -2.05
C LEU A 73 -0.86 3.91 -1.40
N ALA A 74 -1.86 3.99 -0.54
CA ALA A 74 -2.54 2.85 0.04
C ALA A 74 -4.02 2.86 -0.34
N GLY A 75 -4.66 1.70 -0.45
CA GLY A 75 -6.11 1.64 -0.52
C GLY A 75 -6.73 2.21 0.76
N LYS A 76 -7.96 2.71 0.66
CA LYS A 76 -8.70 3.20 1.83
C LYS A 76 -8.77 2.12 2.92
N GLU A 77 -9.24 0.94 2.57
CA GLU A 77 -9.46 -0.17 3.49
C GLU A 77 -9.53 -1.51 2.75
N ALA A 78 -9.42 -2.61 3.47
CA ALA A 78 -9.72 -3.95 2.98
C ALA A 78 -11.20 -4.27 3.24
N ILE A 79 -11.84 -4.98 2.30
CA ILE A 79 -13.27 -5.31 2.36
C ILE A 79 -13.62 -6.23 3.54
N ASP A 80 -12.67 -7.04 3.97
CA ASP A 80 -12.84 -8.02 5.07
C ASP A 80 -12.72 -7.40 6.46
N GLY A 81 -11.94 -6.34 6.61
CA GLY A 81 -11.64 -5.74 7.92
C GLY A 81 -12.27 -4.37 8.15
N ASP A 82 -12.56 -3.61 7.09
CA ASP A 82 -13.19 -2.26 7.10
C ASP A 82 -12.62 -1.29 8.15
N THR A 83 -11.33 -1.43 8.51
CA THR A 83 -10.73 -0.60 9.57
C THR A 83 -10.25 0.76 9.10
N ALA A 84 -9.88 0.89 7.82
CA ALA A 84 -9.24 2.05 7.21
C ALA A 84 -7.96 2.55 7.94
N GLN A 85 -7.37 1.74 8.84
CA GLN A 85 -6.27 2.14 9.73
C GLN A 85 -4.88 1.76 9.25
N THR A 86 -4.76 0.81 8.30
CA THR A 86 -3.44 0.34 7.85
C THR A 86 -2.63 1.47 7.20
N GLY A 87 -3.21 2.26 6.29
CA GLY A 87 -2.55 3.41 5.67
C GLY A 87 -2.10 4.45 6.71
N PRO A 88 -3.00 4.98 7.55
CA PRO A 88 -2.64 5.87 8.66
C PRO A 88 -1.56 5.31 9.59
N GLY A 89 -1.64 4.04 9.93
CA GLY A 89 -0.63 3.37 10.76
C GLY A 89 0.76 3.32 10.11
N ILE A 90 0.83 3.12 8.79
CA ILE A 90 2.07 3.20 8.02
C ILE A 90 2.62 4.63 8.05
N ALA A 91 1.79 5.63 7.76
CA ALA A 91 2.19 7.04 7.76
C ALA A 91 2.78 7.47 9.10
N GLN A 92 2.11 7.14 10.20
CA GLN A 92 2.58 7.41 11.55
C GLN A 92 3.96 6.80 11.84
N ARG A 93 4.20 5.55 11.39
CA ARG A 93 5.47 4.85 11.60
C ARG A 93 6.60 5.37 10.72
N LEU A 94 6.27 5.97 9.57
CA LEU A 94 7.24 6.64 8.68
C LEU A 94 7.49 8.09 9.06
N GLY A 95 6.65 8.70 9.89
CA GLY A 95 6.66 10.14 10.18
C GLY A 95 6.19 10.98 9.00
N PHE A 96 5.36 10.41 8.10
CA PHE A 96 4.85 11.11 6.93
C PHE A 96 3.51 11.79 7.21
N PRO A 97 3.25 12.98 6.67
CA PRO A 97 1.91 13.53 6.56
C PRO A 97 0.96 12.52 5.91
N GLN A 98 -0.28 12.45 6.41
CA GLN A 98 -1.28 11.54 5.86
C GLN A 98 -2.49 12.29 5.34
N LEU A 99 -2.93 11.93 4.13
CA LEU A 99 -4.12 12.47 3.49
C LEU A 99 -5.06 11.30 3.16
N THR A 100 -6.12 11.15 3.96
CA THR A 100 -7.03 10.00 3.87
C THR A 100 -8.23 10.29 2.97
N TYR A 101 -8.83 9.23 2.40
CA TYR A 101 -10.05 9.27 1.57
C TYR A 101 -9.91 10.16 0.33
N VAL A 102 -8.74 10.09 -0.33
CA VAL A 102 -8.43 10.92 -1.49
C VAL A 102 -9.22 10.44 -2.70
N ILE A 103 -9.95 11.36 -3.33
CA ILE A 103 -10.75 11.15 -4.54
C ILE A 103 -10.16 11.82 -5.78
N ARG A 104 -9.18 12.71 -5.60
CA ARG A 104 -8.47 13.37 -6.70
C ARG A 104 -7.13 13.92 -6.25
N VAL A 105 -6.08 13.71 -7.03
CA VAL A 105 -4.84 14.48 -6.93
C VAL A 105 -5.01 15.68 -7.86
N ARG A 106 -5.01 16.89 -7.30
CA ARG A 106 -5.14 18.14 -8.06
C ARG A 106 -3.80 18.54 -8.65
N GLU A 107 -2.78 18.55 -7.81
CA GLU A 107 -1.42 18.96 -8.17
C GLU A 107 -0.40 18.18 -7.36
N MET A 108 0.75 17.94 -7.94
CA MET A 108 1.93 17.42 -7.24
C MET A 108 3.16 18.12 -7.83
N THR A 109 3.95 18.72 -6.96
CA THR A 109 5.24 19.35 -7.25
C THR A 109 6.37 18.49 -6.66
N GLU A 110 7.59 18.96 -6.70
CA GLU A 110 8.73 18.31 -6.06
C GLU A 110 8.67 18.30 -4.53
N SER A 111 7.94 19.24 -3.93
CA SER A 111 7.87 19.42 -2.47
C SER A 111 6.50 19.21 -1.84
N ASN A 112 5.42 19.35 -2.61
CA ASN A 112 4.06 19.36 -2.09
C ASN A 112 3.11 18.52 -2.95
N ILE A 113 2.05 18.02 -2.31
CA ILE A 113 0.91 17.39 -2.97
C ILE A 113 -0.39 18.05 -2.52
N THR A 114 -1.24 18.48 -3.46
CA THR A 114 -2.58 18.99 -3.21
C THR A 114 -3.61 17.97 -3.67
N VAL A 115 -4.48 17.56 -2.76
CA VAL A 115 -5.51 16.55 -3.02
C VAL A 115 -6.90 17.05 -2.66
N GLU A 116 -7.90 16.44 -3.29
CA GLU A 116 -9.29 16.52 -2.88
C GLU A 116 -9.68 15.22 -2.18
N ARG A 117 -10.20 15.35 -0.96
CA ARG A 117 -10.59 14.21 -0.11
C ARG A 117 -12.05 14.26 0.23
N LYS A 118 -12.64 13.10 0.49
CA LYS A 118 -14.01 12.96 0.97
C LYS A 118 -14.04 13.10 2.50
N THR A 119 -15.05 13.78 3.00
CA THR A 119 -15.34 13.90 4.43
C THR A 119 -16.85 13.73 4.64
N GLU A 120 -17.29 13.57 5.88
CA GLU A 120 -18.72 13.52 6.21
C GLU A 120 -19.48 14.78 5.79
N ALA A 121 -18.81 15.94 5.88
CA ALA A 121 -19.38 17.25 5.49
C ALA A 121 -19.29 17.53 3.98
N GLY A 122 -18.75 16.62 3.16
CA GLY A 122 -18.58 16.80 1.73
C GLY A 122 -17.14 16.62 1.25
N ARG A 123 -16.61 17.58 0.51
CA ARG A 123 -15.25 17.50 -0.07
C ARG A 123 -14.35 18.58 0.50
N GLN A 124 -13.11 18.25 0.71
CA GLN A 124 -12.09 19.14 1.24
C GLN A 124 -10.85 19.10 0.35
N VAL A 125 -10.27 20.27 0.06
CA VAL A 125 -8.96 20.37 -0.61
C VAL A 125 -7.92 20.59 0.47
N VAL A 126 -6.86 19.74 0.45
CA VAL A 126 -5.78 19.76 1.44
C VAL A 126 -4.44 19.67 0.72
N GLU A 127 -3.47 20.40 1.22
CA GLU A 127 -2.08 20.33 0.78
C GLU A 127 -1.21 19.72 1.88
N ALA A 128 -0.21 18.94 1.50
CA ALA A 128 0.81 18.40 2.40
C ALA A 128 2.18 18.44 1.73
N GLN A 129 3.23 18.53 2.55
CA GLN A 129 4.60 18.39 2.11
C GLN A 129 4.93 16.93 1.80
N LEU A 130 5.80 16.71 0.81
CA LEU A 130 6.38 15.41 0.51
C LEU A 130 7.64 15.17 1.39
N PRO A 131 7.95 13.91 1.75
CA PRO A 131 7.20 12.70 1.42
C PRO A 131 5.88 12.60 2.20
N ALA A 132 4.86 12.03 1.57
CA ALA A 132 3.51 11.90 2.17
C ALA A 132 2.90 10.51 1.91
N LEU A 133 1.88 10.16 2.69
CA LEU A 133 1.04 8.99 2.42
C LEU A 133 -0.39 9.44 2.14
N ILE A 134 -0.97 8.90 1.07
CA ILE A 134 -2.38 9.09 0.77
C ILE A 134 -3.14 7.76 0.81
N THR A 135 -4.33 7.73 1.41
CA THR A 135 -5.26 6.63 1.20
C THR A 135 -6.29 7.00 0.14
N VAL A 136 -6.54 6.09 -0.80
CA VAL A 136 -7.27 6.41 -2.02
C VAL A 136 -8.62 5.71 -2.07
N GLU A 137 -9.61 6.44 -2.57
CA GLU A 137 -10.94 5.94 -2.87
C GLU A 137 -11.02 5.44 -4.32
N LYS A 138 -12.01 4.59 -4.60
CA LYS A 138 -12.28 4.07 -5.95
C LYS A 138 -12.49 5.19 -6.98
N GLU A 139 -13.03 6.32 -6.54
CA GLU A 139 -13.30 7.51 -7.37
C GLU A 139 -12.04 8.22 -7.87
N LEU A 140 -10.83 7.88 -7.33
CA LEU A 140 -9.59 8.58 -7.68
C LEU A 140 -9.32 8.59 -9.19
N ASN A 141 -9.55 7.47 -9.85
CA ASN A 141 -9.47 7.36 -11.32
C ASN A 141 -10.06 6.03 -11.84
N GLU A 142 -10.38 6.02 -13.12
CA GLU A 142 -10.68 4.78 -13.83
C GLU A 142 -9.39 3.99 -14.08
N VAL A 143 -9.48 2.68 -13.90
CA VAL A 143 -8.37 1.75 -14.15
C VAL A 143 -8.10 1.69 -15.66
N ARG A 144 -6.83 1.86 -16.06
CA ARG A 144 -6.43 1.70 -17.46
C ARG A 144 -6.45 0.23 -17.88
N TYR A 145 -6.60 0.00 -19.16
CA TYR A 145 -6.33 -1.33 -19.74
C TYR A 145 -4.82 -1.53 -19.88
N ALA A 146 -4.36 -2.73 -19.59
CA ALA A 146 -2.98 -3.11 -19.83
C ALA A 146 -2.74 -3.34 -21.33
N SER A 147 -1.59 -2.91 -21.84
CA SER A 147 -1.19 -3.24 -23.20
C SER A 147 -0.79 -4.72 -23.31
N LEU A 148 -0.90 -5.31 -24.51
CA LEU A 148 -0.47 -6.70 -24.71
C LEU A 148 1.03 -6.92 -24.34
N PRO A 149 1.97 -6.06 -24.73
CA PRO A 149 3.36 -6.18 -24.28
C PRO A 149 3.52 -6.14 -22.76
N ASP A 150 2.78 -5.29 -22.05
CA ASP A 150 2.84 -5.18 -20.59
C ASP A 150 2.24 -6.43 -19.93
N LEU A 151 1.17 -6.98 -20.47
CA LEU A 151 0.60 -8.26 -20.01
C LEU A 151 1.63 -9.40 -20.15
N MET A 152 2.32 -9.49 -21.30
CA MET A 152 3.34 -10.52 -21.53
C MET A 152 4.52 -10.37 -20.55
N LYS A 153 5.02 -9.16 -20.33
CA LYS A 153 6.08 -8.90 -19.34
C LYS A 153 5.63 -9.26 -17.93
N ALA A 154 4.44 -8.85 -17.55
CA ALA A 154 3.89 -9.10 -16.23
C ALA A 154 3.65 -10.59 -15.96
N ALA A 155 3.25 -11.37 -16.97
CA ALA A 155 3.06 -12.82 -16.83
C ALA A 155 4.36 -13.54 -16.42
N GLN A 156 5.52 -13.06 -16.87
CA GLN A 156 6.84 -13.61 -16.56
C GLN A 156 7.50 -12.94 -15.35
N TYR A 157 6.87 -11.90 -14.78
CA TYR A 157 7.47 -11.15 -13.70
C TYR A 157 7.52 -11.96 -12.41
N ILE A 158 8.67 -11.94 -11.76
CA ILE A 158 8.90 -12.57 -10.45
C ILE A 158 9.16 -11.42 -9.46
N PRO A 159 8.28 -11.20 -8.48
CA PRO A 159 8.51 -10.17 -7.46
C PRO A 159 9.67 -10.56 -6.54
N ASP A 160 10.34 -9.55 -5.99
CA ASP A 160 11.25 -9.76 -4.86
C ASP A 160 10.45 -10.31 -3.67
N ILE A 161 10.90 -11.41 -3.08
CA ILE A 161 10.23 -11.98 -1.91
C ILE A 161 11.06 -11.65 -0.69
N TRP A 162 10.44 -10.94 0.25
CA TRP A 162 11.03 -10.63 1.54
C TRP A 162 10.29 -11.36 2.64
N ASP A 163 11.03 -12.06 3.48
CA ASP A 163 10.56 -12.78 4.66
C ASP A 163 11.00 -12.09 5.95
N SER A 164 10.72 -12.70 7.08
CA SER A 164 11.12 -12.19 8.40
C SER A 164 12.64 -12.14 8.61
N ASN A 165 13.45 -12.79 7.77
CA ASN A 165 14.91 -12.76 7.81
C ASN A 165 15.49 -11.71 6.85
N SER A 166 14.72 -11.28 5.87
CA SER A 166 15.14 -10.29 4.86
C SER A 166 15.27 -8.87 5.43
N LEU A 167 14.60 -8.61 6.57
CA LEU A 167 14.56 -7.32 7.24
C LEU A 167 14.73 -7.52 8.76
N ILE A 168 15.15 -6.47 9.44
CA ILE A 168 15.24 -6.48 10.91
C ILE A 168 13.84 -6.17 11.46
N PHE A 169 13.13 -7.21 11.88
CA PHE A 169 11.83 -7.10 12.53
C PHE A 169 11.92 -7.34 14.04
N ASP A 170 11.14 -6.60 14.78
CA ASP A 170 10.81 -6.95 16.16
C ASP A 170 9.70 -8.01 16.15
N ALA A 171 10.05 -9.23 16.54
CA ALA A 171 9.12 -10.36 16.56
C ALA A 171 7.89 -10.17 17.46
N THR A 172 7.92 -9.20 18.36
CA THR A 172 6.80 -8.86 19.26
C THR A 172 5.77 -7.96 18.57
N GLN A 173 6.10 -7.35 17.43
CA GLN A 173 5.25 -6.41 16.71
C GLN A 173 4.66 -6.99 15.40
N MET A 174 4.88 -8.28 15.10
CA MET A 174 4.38 -8.91 13.88
C MET A 174 3.53 -10.14 14.17
N GLY A 175 2.68 -10.52 13.20
CA GLY A 175 1.81 -11.68 13.28
C GLY A 175 0.84 -11.58 14.46
N LEU A 176 0.42 -12.73 14.96
CA LEU A 176 -0.49 -12.82 16.10
C LEU A 176 0.06 -12.17 17.38
N LYS A 177 1.40 -12.18 17.57
CA LYS A 177 2.01 -11.59 18.77
C LYS A 177 1.96 -10.07 18.76
N GLY A 178 2.08 -9.47 17.57
CA GLY A 178 2.03 -8.03 17.38
C GLY A 178 0.62 -7.47 17.20
N SER A 179 -0.39 -8.34 17.19
CA SER A 179 -1.80 -8.00 16.95
C SER A 179 -2.55 -7.89 18.26
N PRO A 180 -2.99 -6.70 18.69
CA PRO A 180 -3.88 -6.55 19.85
C PRO A 180 -5.28 -7.15 19.62
N THR A 181 -5.64 -7.44 18.39
CA THR A 181 -6.92 -8.10 18.04
C THR A 181 -6.67 -9.47 17.45
N SER A 182 -7.62 -10.40 17.67
CA SER A 182 -7.56 -11.75 17.11
C SER A 182 -8.94 -12.23 16.68
N VAL A 183 -8.98 -13.05 15.62
CA VAL A 183 -10.23 -13.70 15.19
C VAL A 183 -10.55 -14.83 16.16
N SER A 184 -11.60 -14.66 16.96
CA SER A 184 -12.02 -15.68 17.93
C SER A 184 -12.90 -16.77 17.31
N ARG A 185 -13.69 -16.43 16.28
CA ARG A 185 -14.61 -17.35 15.62
C ARG A 185 -14.98 -16.88 14.22
N ILE A 186 -15.09 -17.82 13.29
CA ILE A 186 -15.64 -17.61 11.95
C ILE A 186 -16.93 -18.41 11.85
N PHE A 187 -18.01 -17.80 11.34
CA PHE A 187 -19.29 -18.46 11.09
C PHE A 187 -19.88 -17.96 9.77
N ALA A 188 -20.71 -18.81 9.16
CA ALA A 188 -21.44 -18.41 7.96
C ALA A 188 -22.44 -17.31 8.29
N PRO A 189 -22.69 -16.34 7.40
CA PRO A 189 -23.73 -15.34 7.61
C PRO A 189 -25.06 -16.04 7.81
N LEU A 190 -25.84 -15.55 8.77
CA LEU A 190 -27.23 -15.97 8.95
C LEU A 190 -28.00 -15.47 7.73
N GLY A 191 -28.59 -16.42 6.95
CA GLY A 191 -29.41 -16.16 5.78
C GLY A 191 -30.74 -15.46 6.13
#